data_45150727560caf525c98f9688879d5cd
#
_entry.id   45150727560caf525c98f9688879d5cd
#
_cell.length_a   1.000
_cell.length_b   1.000
_cell.length_c   1.000
_cell.angle_alpha   90.00
_cell.angle_beta   90.00
_cell.angle_gamma   90.00
#
_symmetry.space_group_name_H-M   'P 1'
#
loop_
_entity.id
_entity.type
_entity.pdbx_description
1 polymer ?
#
loop_
_entity_poly.entity_id
_entity_poly.type
_entity_poly.pdbx_seq_one_letter_code
_entity_poly.pdbx_strand_id
1 'polypeptide(L)'
;LGATVDLKILNHIIEEDIPFLIEVTTKTSSDSKGGVLCQEKGDIKLVEMTGVPPEHMMKFCDEEKFSFFNTNNIWINLNRLRQLLLDGPLNLDLIVNSKLVKKQNILQLETAVGSAINSFPEAKAINVSRNRFLPVKKTSDLLLVQSDLFSLNKGFLKRDPAVGGSDLPRIILKDPLDDLKEYQRRIPVAPKVGELNRLELQGQVRFNGEVTLKGNVRLVSKKKSIRIPKGSILENEVVES
;
A
#
# COMPACT_ATOMS: atom_id res chain seq x y z
N LEU A 1 -4.99 5.84 -0.67
CA LEU A 1 -5.77 6.66 0.25
C LEU A 1 -4.85 7.47 1.17
N GLY A 2 -5.37 8.48 1.87
CA GLY A 2 -4.63 9.32 2.82
C GLY A 2 -3.94 10.56 2.22
N ALA A 3 -3.70 10.61 0.92
CA ALA A 3 -3.14 11.79 0.27
C ALA A 3 -4.14 12.95 0.26
N THR A 4 -3.65 14.13 0.61
CA THR A 4 -4.41 15.38 0.56
C THR A 4 -3.53 16.48 0.01
N VAL A 5 -4.11 17.56 -0.52
CA VAL A 5 -3.33 18.75 -0.86
C VAL A 5 -2.75 19.35 0.42
N ASP A 6 -1.42 19.40 0.51
CA ASP A 6 -0.69 19.95 1.64
C ASP A 6 -0.07 21.30 1.26
N LEU A 7 -0.55 22.37 1.89
CA LEU A 7 -0.10 23.73 1.56
C LEU A 7 1.38 23.98 1.93
N LYS A 8 1.93 23.26 2.91
CA LYS A 8 3.34 23.38 3.27
C LYS A 8 4.23 22.77 2.17
N ILE A 9 3.82 21.61 1.65
CA ILE A 9 4.52 20.99 0.51
C ILE A 9 4.40 21.88 -0.72
N LEU A 10 3.19 22.42 -0.99
CA LEU A 10 2.98 23.31 -2.12
C LEU A 10 3.84 24.59 -2.01
N ASN A 11 3.88 25.23 -0.85
CA ASN A 11 4.73 26.40 -0.63
C ASN A 11 6.21 26.07 -0.86
N HIS A 12 6.69 24.96 -0.31
CA HIS A 12 8.07 24.53 -0.50
C HIS A 12 8.42 24.34 -2.00
N ILE A 13 7.51 23.74 -2.76
CA ILE A 13 7.68 23.56 -4.21
C ILE A 13 7.79 24.90 -4.93
N ILE A 14 6.96 25.89 -4.53
CA ILE A 14 6.96 27.22 -5.15
C ILE A 14 8.21 28.00 -4.77
N GLU A 15 8.59 28.02 -3.51
CA GLU A 15 9.75 28.77 -2.99
C GLU A 15 11.06 28.27 -3.57
N GLU A 16 11.21 26.95 -3.73
CA GLU A 16 12.42 26.30 -4.25
C GLU A 16 12.38 26.05 -5.79
N ASP A 17 11.34 26.49 -6.48
CA ASP A 17 11.08 26.25 -7.91
C ASP A 17 11.26 24.76 -8.32
N ILE A 18 10.80 23.84 -7.48
CA ILE A 18 10.98 22.41 -7.68
C ILE A 18 10.17 21.94 -8.90
N PRO A 19 10.83 21.36 -9.92
CA PRO A 19 10.14 20.97 -11.16
C PRO A 19 9.27 19.72 -10.97
N PHE A 20 9.73 18.78 -10.12
CA PHE A 20 9.07 17.51 -9.81
C PHE A 20 9.40 17.11 -8.37
N LEU A 21 8.38 16.82 -7.57
CA LEU A 21 8.54 16.32 -6.21
C LEU A 21 7.75 15.01 -6.04
N ILE A 22 8.43 14.00 -5.50
CA ILE A 22 7.77 12.74 -5.13
C ILE A 22 7.70 12.60 -3.61
N GLU A 23 6.51 12.22 -3.11
CA GLU A 23 6.36 11.89 -1.70
C GLU A 23 6.85 10.46 -1.46
N VAL A 24 7.68 10.30 -0.46
CA VAL A 24 8.15 9.00 0.04
C VAL A 24 7.78 8.85 1.51
N THR A 25 7.73 7.63 1.99
CA THR A 25 7.54 7.33 3.42
C THR A 25 8.57 6.31 3.87
N THR A 26 8.86 6.28 5.16
CA THR A 26 9.75 5.26 5.74
C THR A 26 9.23 3.87 5.42
N LYS A 27 10.08 3.02 4.87
CA LYS A 27 9.78 1.65 4.49
C LYS A 27 9.51 0.80 5.73
N THR A 28 8.60 -0.14 5.61
CA THR A 28 8.29 -1.13 6.64
C THR A 28 8.38 -2.53 6.05
N SER A 29 8.45 -3.56 6.87
CA SER A 29 8.50 -4.97 6.44
C SER A 29 7.33 -5.40 5.55
N SER A 30 6.21 -4.65 5.57
CA SER A 30 5.08 -4.88 4.67
C SER A 30 5.28 -4.29 3.27
N ASP A 31 6.25 -3.38 3.08
CA ASP A 31 6.52 -2.66 1.83
C ASP A 31 7.60 -3.34 0.96
N SER A 32 7.68 -4.64 1.02
CA SER A 32 8.70 -5.42 0.28
C SER A 32 8.57 -5.31 -1.25
N LYS A 33 7.46 -4.78 -1.76
CA LYS A 33 7.16 -4.70 -3.21
C LYS A 33 6.77 -3.28 -3.60
N GLY A 34 7.65 -2.58 -4.29
CA GLY A 34 7.36 -1.25 -4.85
C GLY A 34 8.63 -0.53 -5.28
N GLY A 35 8.47 0.67 -5.82
CA GLY A 35 9.59 1.49 -6.27
C GLY A 35 10.38 2.07 -5.10
N VAL A 36 11.69 2.17 -5.29
CA VAL A 36 12.61 2.83 -4.36
C VAL A 36 13.31 3.99 -5.07
N LEU A 37 13.71 4.98 -4.30
CA LEU A 37 14.53 6.07 -4.83
C LEU A 37 16.00 5.77 -4.62
N CYS A 38 16.80 6.11 -5.63
CA CYS A 38 18.25 6.12 -5.56
C CYS A 38 18.78 7.46 -6.08
N GLN A 39 20.01 7.78 -5.73
CA GLN A 39 20.70 8.94 -6.28
C GLN A 39 21.78 8.48 -7.25
N GLU A 40 21.74 8.98 -8.47
CA GLU A 40 22.72 8.73 -9.50
C GLU A 40 23.26 10.05 -10.04
N LYS A 41 24.58 10.29 -9.91
CA LYS A 41 25.27 11.52 -10.39
C LYS A 41 24.64 12.84 -9.90
N GLY A 42 24.01 12.80 -8.72
CA GLY A 42 23.33 13.96 -8.13
C GLY A 42 21.82 14.00 -8.36
N ASP A 43 21.31 13.32 -9.37
CA ASP A 43 19.87 13.25 -9.67
C ASP A 43 19.17 12.13 -8.90
N ILE A 44 17.91 12.37 -8.55
CA ILE A 44 17.05 11.35 -7.96
C ILE A 44 16.43 10.51 -9.08
N LYS A 45 16.52 9.19 -8.94
CA LYS A 45 15.94 8.20 -9.85
C LYS A 45 14.96 7.31 -9.11
N LEU A 46 13.85 6.99 -9.74
CA LEU A 46 12.94 5.95 -9.27
C LEU A 46 13.28 4.64 -9.97
N VAL A 47 13.53 3.60 -9.17
CA VAL A 47 13.73 2.23 -9.67
C VAL A 47 12.54 1.38 -9.22
N GLU A 48 11.79 0.87 -10.19
CA GLU A 48 10.70 -0.06 -9.94
C GLU A 48 11.22 -1.50 -9.81
N MET A 49 10.60 -2.28 -8.94
CA MET A 49 11.02 -3.67 -8.67
C MET A 49 11.07 -4.53 -9.94
N THR A 50 10.17 -4.29 -10.89
CA THR A 50 10.12 -5.02 -12.17
C THR A 50 11.32 -4.79 -13.09
N GLY A 51 12.07 -3.70 -12.88
CA GLY A 51 13.31 -3.40 -13.59
C GLY A 51 14.57 -3.96 -12.91
N VAL A 52 14.42 -4.61 -11.75
CA VAL A 52 15.57 -5.13 -10.98
C VAL A 52 15.86 -6.58 -11.37
N PRO A 53 17.09 -6.90 -11.79
CA PRO A 53 17.50 -8.28 -12.05
C PRO A 53 17.32 -9.19 -10.82
N PRO A 54 16.91 -10.47 -11.01
CA PRO A 54 16.64 -11.39 -9.90
C PRO A 54 17.78 -11.51 -8.89
N GLU A 55 19.03 -11.48 -9.35
CA GLU A 55 20.25 -11.57 -8.52
C GLU A 55 20.45 -10.37 -7.59
N HIS A 56 19.82 -9.24 -7.90
CA HIS A 56 19.88 -8.01 -7.11
C HIS A 56 18.65 -7.78 -6.22
N MET A 57 17.63 -8.64 -6.32
CA MET A 57 16.37 -8.48 -5.61
C MET A 57 16.53 -8.43 -4.09
N MET A 58 17.41 -9.26 -3.51
CA MET A 58 17.68 -9.24 -2.07
C MET A 58 18.22 -7.88 -1.60
N LYS A 59 19.14 -7.28 -2.37
CA LYS A 59 19.70 -5.96 -2.07
C LYS A 59 18.68 -4.84 -2.25
N PHE A 60 17.79 -5.00 -3.24
CA PHE A 60 16.70 -4.05 -3.51
C PHE A 60 15.65 -4.03 -2.40
N CYS A 61 15.36 -5.18 -1.80
CA CYS A 61 14.41 -5.31 -0.70
C CYS A 61 14.99 -4.92 0.67
N ASP A 62 16.28 -4.68 0.76
CA ASP A 62 16.98 -4.31 1.99
C ASP A 62 16.49 -2.94 2.50
N GLU A 63 15.89 -2.93 3.70
CA GLU A 63 15.31 -1.74 4.33
C GLU A 63 16.37 -0.79 4.88
N GLU A 64 17.54 -1.29 5.26
CA GLU A 64 18.65 -0.47 5.74
C GLU A 64 19.28 0.31 4.57
N LYS A 65 19.35 -0.32 3.40
CA LYS A 65 19.90 0.29 2.20
C LYS A 65 18.93 1.23 1.50
N PHE A 66 17.65 0.83 1.42
CA PHE A 66 16.59 1.61 0.79
C PHE A 66 15.49 1.85 1.82
N SER A 67 15.70 2.87 2.63
CA SER A 67 14.84 3.20 3.78
C SER A 67 13.54 3.92 3.39
N PHE A 68 13.39 4.36 2.14
CA PHE A 68 12.22 5.07 1.67
C PHE A 68 11.45 4.29 0.61
N PHE A 69 10.13 4.36 0.73
CA PHE A 69 9.18 3.72 -0.17
C PHE A 69 8.40 4.78 -0.95
N ASN A 70 8.29 4.59 -2.26
CA ASN A 70 7.52 5.48 -3.12
C ASN A 70 6.02 5.38 -2.83
N THR A 71 5.38 6.51 -2.50
CA THR A 71 3.94 6.56 -2.23
C THR A 71 3.10 6.73 -3.49
N ASN A 72 3.70 7.04 -4.64
CA ASN A 72 3.05 7.47 -5.87
C ASN A 72 2.24 8.79 -5.75
N ASN A 73 2.47 9.57 -4.71
CA ASN A 73 1.99 10.95 -4.64
C ASN A 73 3.04 11.85 -5.29
N ILE A 74 2.65 12.52 -6.37
CA ILE A 74 3.55 13.28 -7.23
C ILE A 74 3.06 14.71 -7.34
N TRP A 75 3.98 15.65 -7.25
CA TRP A 75 3.76 17.08 -7.49
C TRP A 75 4.59 17.49 -8.69
N ILE A 76 3.96 18.12 -9.67
CA ILE A 76 4.63 18.51 -10.91
C ILE A 76 4.37 19.99 -11.16
N ASN A 77 5.45 20.75 -11.42
CA ASN A 77 5.35 22.10 -11.94
C ASN A 77 4.91 22.04 -13.41
N LEU A 78 3.68 22.49 -13.68
CA LEU A 78 3.07 22.38 -15.01
C LEU A 78 3.81 23.19 -16.06
N ASN A 79 4.47 24.31 -15.70
CA ASN A 79 5.28 25.08 -16.63
C ASN A 79 6.52 24.30 -17.07
N ARG A 80 7.19 23.63 -16.14
CA ARG A 80 8.33 22.77 -16.43
C ARG A 80 7.92 21.55 -17.28
N LEU A 81 6.80 20.91 -16.92
CA LEU A 81 6.25 19.83 -17.73
C LEU A 81 5.96 20.26 -19.16
N ARG A 82 5.32 21.44 -19.33
CA ARG A 82 5.02 21.98 -20.65
C ARG A 82 6.28 22.21 -21.48
N GLN A 83 7.33 22.74 -20.86
CA GLN A 83 8.61 22.95 -21.54
C GLN A 83 9.21 21.62 -22.04
N LEU A 84 9.25 20.60 -21.17
CA LEU A 84 9.76 19.27 -21.56
C LEU A 84 8.96 18.65 -22.72
N LEU A 85 7.63 18.81 -22.72
CA LEU A 85 6.77 18.27 -23.77
C LEU A 85 6.92 18.99 -25.12
N LEU A 86 7.49 20.19 -25.18
CA LEU A 86 7.82 20.84 -26.45
C LEU A 86 8.98 20.14 -27.15
N ASP A 87 9.90 19.53 -26.41
CA ASP A 87 11.04 18.79 -26.92
C ASP A 87 10.70 17.33 -27.29
N GLY A 88 9.49 16.87 -26.96
CA GLY A 88 9.01 15.54 -27.27
C GLY A 88 8.25 14.87 -26.11
N PRO A 89 7.78 13.63 -26.30
CA PRO A 89 7.12 12.88 -25.21
C PRO A 89 8.13 12.51 -24.12
N LEU A 90 7.63 12.46 -22.88
CA LEU A 90 8.45 11.96 -21.75
C LEU A 90 8.79 10.48 -21.97
N ASN A 91 10.04 10.14 -21.69
CA ASN A 91 10.47 8.74 -21.68
C ASN A 91 10.07 8.09 -20.34
N LEU A 92 9.00 7.30 -20.37
CA LEU A 92 8.52 6.56 -19.21
C LEU A 92 8.96 5.10 -19.30
N ASP A 93 9.41 4.55 -18.18
CA ASP A 93 9.81 3.15 -18.10
C ASP A 93 8.64 2.21 -18.41
N LEU A 94 8.84 1.30 -19.35
CA LEU A 94 7.87 0.28 -19.70
C LEU A 94 7.95 -0.88 -18.69
N ILE A 95 6.83 -1.15 -18.02
CA ILE A 95 6.66 -2.26 -17.12
C ILE A 95 5.98 -3.41 -17.87
N VAL A 96 6.62 -4.58 -17.89
CA VAL A 96 6.10 -5.79 -18.53
C VAL A 96 5.76 -6.81 -17.45
N ASN A 97 4.46 -7.04 -17.23
CA ASN A 97 3.95 -8.02 -16.28
C ASN A 97 3.42 -9.25 -17.00
N SER A 98 4.03 -10.41 -16.77
CA SER A 98 3.50 -11.69 -17.26
C SER A 98 2.44 -12.22 -16.29
N LYS A 99 1.25 -12.55 -16.82
CA LYS A 99 0.12 -13.09 -16.06
C LYS A 99 -0.45 -14.33 -16.71
N LEU A 100 -0.81 -15.32 -15.89
CA LEU A 100 -1.56 -16.48 -16.35
C LEU A 100 -3.06 -16.23 -16.16
N VAL A 101 -3.79 -16.03 -17.25
CA VAL A 101 -5.25 -15.82 -17.23
C VAL A 101 -5.92 -16.92 -18.03
N LYS A 102 -6.83 -17.68 -17.42
CA LYS A 102 -7.54 -18.81 -18.05
C LYS A 102 -6.60 -19.79 -18.79
N LYS A 103 -5.46 -20.12 -18.18
CA LYS A 103 -4.38 -20.98 -18.73
C LYS A 103 -3.64 -20.41 -19.94
N GLN A 104 -3.80 -19.12 -20.24
CA GLN A 104 -3.04 -18.42 -21.28
C GLN A 104 -2.07 -17.44 -20.64
N ASN A 105 -0.83 -17.44 -21.10
CA ASN A 105 0.14 -16.43 -20.72
C ASN A 105 -0.17 -15.14 -21.49
N ILE A 106 -0.42 -14.08 -20.74
CA ILE A 106 -0.62 -12.73 -21.28
C ILE A 106 0.48 -11.80 -20.75
N LEU A 107 0.89 -10.85 -21.58
CA LEU A 107 1.76 -9.76 -21.16
C LEU A 107 0.91 -8.51 -20.97
N GLN A 108 0.92 -7.98 -19.76
CA GLN A 108 0.34 -6.69 -19.45
C GLN A 108 1.45 -5.64 -19.58
N LEU A 109 1.26 -4.68 -20.47
CA LEU A 109 2.17 -3.55 -20.66
C LEU A 109 1.59 -2.32 -19.97
N GLU A 110 2.39 -1.65 -19.18
CA GLU A 110 2.04 -0.41 -18.49
C GLU A 110 3.25 0.51 -18.35
N THR A 111 3.05 1.79 -18.15
CA THR A 111 4.10 2.75 -17.86
C THR A 111 3.92 3.29 -16.44
N ALA A 112 5.01 3.44 -15.71
CA ALA A 112 4.99 4.02 -14.38
C ALA A 112 5.08 5.54 -14.47
N VAL A 113 4.02 6.25 -14.10
CA VAL A 113 4.04 7.73 -14.07
C VAL A 113 5.15 8.26 -13.14
N GLY A 114 5.47 7.52 -12.07
CA GLY A 114 6.57 7.87 -11.17
C GLY A 114 7.94 7.94 -11.86
N SER A 115 8.17 7.14 -12.92
CA SER A 115 9.43 7.16 -13.67
C SER A 115 9.64 8.45 -14.46
N ALA A 116 8.59 9.30 -14.61
CA ALA A 116 8.74 10.63 -15.17
C ALA A 116 9.79 11.48 -14.42
N ILE A 117 10.04 11.20 -13.13
CA ILE A 117 11.10 11.86 -12.34
C ILE A 117 12.45 11.82 -13.06
N ASN A 118 12.71 10.75 -13.83
CA ASN A 118 13.95 10.57 -14.58
C ASN A 118 14.15 11.61 -15.71
N SER A 119 13.06 12.29 -16.12
CA SER A 119 13.08 13.35 -17.15
C SER A 119 13.17 14.76 -16.56
N PHE A 120 13.14 14.91 -15.23
CA PHE A 120 13.20 16.20 -14.58
C PHE A 120 14.54 16.38 -13.86
N PRO A 121 15.47 17.18 -14.41
CA PRO A 121 16.65 17.63 -13.66
C PRO A 121 16.18 18.32 -12.37
N GLU A 122 16.98 18.21 -11.30
CA GLU A 122 16.70 18.83 -10.00
C GLU A 122 15.41 18.37 -9.32
N ALA A 123 14.82 17.24 -9.76
CA ALA A 123 13.72 16.62 -9.05
C ALA A 123 14.07 16.34 -7.58
N LYS A 124 13.09 16.45 -6.69
CA LYS A 124 13.28 16.25 -5.26
C LYS A 124 12.35 15.13 -4.75
N ALA A 125 12.68 14.63 -3.57
CA ALA A 125 11.83 13.74 -2.81
C ALA A 125 11.61 14.33 -1.41
N ILE A 126 10.41 14.13 -0.87
CA ILE A 126 10.07 14.56 0.49
C ILE A 126 9.56 13.36 1.29
N ASN A 127 10.15 13.15 2.49
CA ASN A 127 9.65 12.14 3.40
C ASN A 127 8.40 12.66 4.13
N VAL A 128 7.29 11.96 3.98
CA VAL A 128 6.00 12.32 4.56
C VAL A 128 5.55 11.30 5.60
N SER A 129 4.65 11.73 6.48
CA SER A 129 4.02 10.82 7.44
C SER A 129 3.34 9.65 6.74
N ARG A 130 3.46 8.46 7.31
CA ARG A 130 2.79 7.24 6.86
C ARG A 130 1.27 7.40 6.73
N ASN A 131 0.66 8.31 7.48
CA ASN A 131 -0.78 8.60 7.37
C ASN A 131 -1.20 9.15 6.00
N ARG A 132 -0.26 9.66 5.21
CA ARG A 132 -0.51 10.09 3.82
C ARG A 132 -0.47 8.93 2.83
N PHE A 133 -0.04 7.74 3.27
CA PHE A 133 0.11 6.56 2.43
C PHE A 133 -0.67 5.37 2.99
N LEU A 134 -1.89 5.19 2.50
CA LEU A 134 -2.78 4.09 2.87
C LEU A 134 -3.11 3.27 1.61
N PRO A 135 -2.22 2.37 1.19
CA PRO A 135 -2.45 1.54 0.01
C PRO A 135 -3.56 0.52 0.29
N VAL A 136 -4.49 0.36 -0.66
CA VAL A 136 -5.53 -0.68 -0.65
C VAL A 136 -5.42 -1.46 -1.95
N LYS A 137 -4.69 -2.57 -1.92
CA LYS A 137 -4.46 -3.46 -3.07
C LYS A 137 -5.14 -4.82 -2.92
N LYS A 138 -5.46 -5.22 -1.68
CA LYS A 138 -6.03 -6.52 -1.31
C LYS A 138 -7.19 -6.34 -0.34
N THR A 139 -7.99 -7.38 -0.19
CA THR A 139 -9.07 -7.43 0.81
C THR A 139 -8.56 -7.29 2.25
N SER A 140 -7.34 -7.75 2.52
CA SER A 140 -6.66 -7.53 3.81
C SER A 140 -6.43 -6.06 4.12
N ASP A 141 -6.01 -5.27 3.10
CA ASP A 141 -5.82 -3.83 3.26
C ASP A 141 -7.17 -3.13 3.45
N LEU A 142 -8.19 -3.61 2.72
CA LEU A 142 -9.55 -3.09 2.83
C LEU A 142 -10.14 -3.33 4.23
N LEU A 143 -9.96 -4.54 4.79
CA LEU A 143 -10.39 -4.85 6.16
C LEU A 143 -9.73 -3.91 7.16
N LEU A 144 -8.44 -3.68 7.02
CA LEU A 144 -7.67 -2.78 7.88
C LEU A 144 -8.25 -1.37 7.88
N VAL A 145 -8.50 -0.81 6.68
CA VAL A 145 -9.01 0.55 6.50
C VAL A 145 -10.47 0.70 6.96
N GLN A 146 -11.27 -0.38 6.90
CA GLN A 146 -12.65 -0.41 7.37
C GLN A 146 -12.80 -0.68 8.87
N SER A 147 -11.71 -1.07 9.56
CA SER A 147 -11.73 -1.39 10.98
C SER A 147 -11.79 -0.14 11.88
N ASP A 148 -11.87 -0.36 13.18
CA ASP A 148 -11.87 0.68 14.20
C ASP A 148 -10.55 1.48 14.32
N LEU A 149 -9.49 1.04 13.66
CA LEU A 149 -8.21 1.79 13.58
C LEU A 149 -8.32 3.09 12.79
N PHE A 150 -9.33 3.22 11.96
CA PHE A 150 -9.51 4.39 11.12
C PHE A 150 -10.92 4.96 11.24
N SER A 151 -11.03 6.27 11.18
CA SER A 151 -12.31 7.00 11.15
C SER A 151 -12.38 7.92 9.95
N LEU A 152 -13.58 8.09 9.40
CA LEU A 152 -13.83 9.05 8.34
C LEU A 152 -14.24 10.40 8.98
N ASN A 153 -13.39 11.41 8.83
CA ASN A 153 -13.65 12.74 9.37
C ASN A 153 -13.60 13.78 8.25
N LYS A 154 -14.71 14.46 8.00
CA LYS A 154 -14.85 15.48 6.94
C LYS A 154 -14.36 15.02 5.56
N GLY A 155 -14.63 13.76 5.20
CA GLY A 155 -14.20 13.16 3.93
C GLY A 155 -12.76 12.65 3.91
N PHE A 156 -12.00 12.78 5.00
CA PHE A 156 -10.65 12.27 5.13
C PHE A 156 -10.58 11.06 6.04
N LEU A 157 -9.88 10.03 5.60
CA LEU A 157 -9.59 8.86 6.42
C LEU A 157 -8.43 9.19 7.36
N LYS A 158 -8.67 9.06 8.66
CA LYS A 158 -7.66 9.31 9.71
C LYS A 158 -7.50 8.09 10.59
N ARG A 159 -6.25 7.75 10.90
CA ARG A 159 -5.96 6.78 11.95
C ARG A 159 -6.33 7.38 13.31
N ASP A 160 -7.01 6.59 14.12
CA ASP A 160 -7.30 6.96 15.50
C ASP A 160 -6.06 6.66 16.37
N PRO A 161 -5.39 7.68 16.93
CA PRO A 161 -4.21 7.46 17.74
C PRO A 161 -4.52 6.81 19.11
N ALA A 162 -5.78 6.84 19.54
CA ALA A 162 -6.24 6.22 20.79
C ALA A 162 -6.52 4.72 20.60
N VAL A 163 -6.59 4.25 19.35
CA VAL A 163 -6.89 2.84 19.02
C VAL A 163 -5.66 2.19 18.37
N GLY A 164 -5.20 1.11 18.95
CA GLY A 164 -4.04 0.36 18.47
C GLY A 164 -2.70 0.93 18.92
N GLY A 165 -1.65 0.13 18.73
CA GLY A 165 -0.27 0.50 19.01
C GLY A 165 0.38 1.34 17.89
N SER A 166 1.70 1.53 17.94
CA SER A 166 2.48 2.21 16.90
C SER A 166 2.35 1.51 15.54
N ASP A 167 2.28 0.18 15.56
CA ASP A 167 2.28 -0.65 14.37
C ASP A 167 0.86 -1.10 14.00
N LEU A 168 0.63 -1.26 12.70
CA LEU A 168 -0.62 -1.81 12.20
C LEU A 168 -0.60 -3.34 12.33
N PRO A 169 -1.74 -3.98 12.67
CA PRO A 169 -1.80 -5.43 12.74
C PRO A 169 -1.54 -6.07 11.37
N ARG A 170 -0.88 -7.22 11.37
CA ARG A 170 -0.67 -8.02 10.16
C ARG A 170 -1.92 -8.81 9.82
N ILE A 171 -2.58 -8.48 8.71
CA ILE A 171 -3.79 -9.15 8.25
C ILE A 171 -3.48 -10.00 7.01
N ILE A 172 -3.88 -11.27 7.05
CA ILE A 172 -3.68 -12.25 5.99
C ILE A 172 -5.03 -12.89 5.68
N LEU A 173 -5.59 -12.56 4.54
CA LEU A 173 -6.80 -13.18 4.01
C LEU A 173 -6.41 -14.06 2.82
N LYS A 174 -6.78 -15.35 2.88
CA LYS A 174 -6.52 -16.33 1.83
C LYS A 174 -7.82 -16.81 1.22
N ASP A 175 -7.74 -17.54 0.10
CA ASP A 175 -8.89 -18.11 -0.62
C ASP A 175 -9.97 -18.63 0.34
N PRO A 176 -11.24 -18.25 0.15
CA PRO A 176 -11.81 -17.39 -0.88
C PRO A 176 -11.89 -15.90 -0.46
N LEU A 177 -11.35 -15.50 0.68
CA LEU A 177 -11.50 -14.15 1.27
C LEU A 177 -10.60 -13.10 0.57
N ASP A 178 -9.70 -13.50 -0.30
CA ASP A 178 -8.92 -12.63 -1.18
C ASP A 178 -9.73 -12.12 -2.40
N ASP A 179 -10.86 -12.76 -2.72
CA ASP A 179 -11.86 -12.21 -3.65
C ASP A 179 -12.76 -11.19 -2.95
N LEU A 180 -12.98 -10.03 -3.60
CA LEU A 180 -13.74 -8.92 -3.01
C LEU A 180 -15.20 -9.29 -2.71
N LYS A 181 -15.88 -10.04 -3.59
CA LYS A 181 -17.30 -10.42 -3.40
C LYS A 181 -17.43 -11.39 -2.24
N GLU A 182 -16.54 -12.36 -2.17
CA GLU A 182 -16.53 -13.33 -1.07
C GLU A 182 -16.16 -12.64 0.25
N TYR A 183 -15.22 -11.72 0.27
CA TYR A 183 -14.90 -10.91 1.43
C TYR A 183 -16.14 -10.16 1.95
N GLN A 184 -16.80 -9.38 1.11
CA GLN A 184 -18.00 -8.62 1.49
C GLN A 184 -19.15 -9.50 1.98
N ARG A 185 -19.33 -10.66 1.36
CA ARG A 185 -20.37 -11.63 1.74
C ARG A 185 -20.08 -12.29 3.09
N ARG A 186 -18.82 -12.54 3.41
CA ARG A 186 -18.39 -13.28 4.61
C ARG A 186 -18.03 -12.40 5.78
N ILE A 187 -17.59 -11.19 5.53
CA ILE A 187 -17.23 -10.17 6.53
C ILE A 187 -18.04 -8.90 6.23
N PRO A 188 -19.36 -8.93 6.45
CA PRO A 188 -20.25 -7.81 6.11
C PRO A 188 -20.00 -6.58 6.98
N VAL A 189 -19.40 -6.76 8.16
CA VAL A 189 -18.99 -5.70 9.08
C VAL A 189 -17.53 -5.95 9.44
N ALA A 190 -16.67 -4.96 9.24
CA ALA A 190 -15.27 -5.07 9.60
C ALA A 190 -15.12 -5.27 11.12
N PRO A 191 -14.25 -6.18 11.56
CA PRO A 191 -14.01 -6.43 12.97
C PRO A 191 -13.29 -5.26 13.64
N LYS A 192 -13.43 -5.15 14.96
CA LYS A 192 -12.56 -4.31 15.78
C LYS A 192 -11.20 -5.00 15.92
N VAL A 193 -10.13 -4.29 15.60
CA VAL A 193 -8.77 -4.83 15.56
C VAL A 193 -7.76 -3.96 16.32
N GLY A 194 -8.24 -3.04 17.16
CA GLY A 194 -7.38 -2.11 17.90
C GLY A 194 -6.36 -2.80 18.82
N GLU A 195 -6.65 -4.01 19.31
CA GLU A 195 -5.76 -4.81 20.14
C GLU A 195 -5.19 -6.04 19.40
N LEU A 196 -5.32 -6.08 18.08
CA LEU A 196 -4.86 -7.20 17.25
C LEU A 196 -3.38 -7.03 16.86
N ASN A 197 -2.61 -8.11 16.92
CA ASN A 197 -1.25 -8.16 16.37
C ASN A 197 -1.25 -8.86 15.00
N ARG A 198 -1.97 -9.98 14.91
CA ARG A 198 -2.03 -10.76 13.67
C ARG A 198 -3.38 -11.43 13.49
N LEU A 199 -3.91 -11.33 12.25
CA LEU A 199 -5.07 -12.11 11.80
C LEU A 199 -4.69 -12.98 10.61
N GLU A 200 -5.07 -14.25 10.64
CA GLU A 200 -5.03 -15.14 9.48
C GLU A 200 -6.39 -15.83 9.31
N LEU A 201 -7.05 -15.58 8.17
CA LEU A 201 -8.30 -16.23 7.80
C LEU A 201 -8.12 -17.00 6.51
N GLN A 202 -8.59 -18.25 6.48
CA GLN A 202 -8.55 -19.12 5.30
C GLN A 202 -9.76 -20.01 5.21
N GLY A 203 -10.27 -20.23 3.99
CA GLY A 203 -11.37 -21.15 3.72
C GLY A 203 -12.74 -20.58 4.08
N GLN A 204 -13.65 -21.44 4.53
CA GLN A 204 -15.06 -21.12 4.75
C GLN A 204 -15.30 -20.42 6.10
N VAL A 205 -14.62 -19.29 6.33
CA VAL A 205 -14.79 -18.47 7.55
C VAL A 205 -15.82 -17.38 7.29
N ARG A 206 -16.72 -17.13 8.25
CA ARG A 206 -17.75 -16.09 8.17
C ARG A 206 -17.97 -15.40 9.53
N PHE A 207 -18.02 -14.08 9.53
CA PHE A 207 -18.47 -13.27 10.66
C PHE A 207 -19.95 -12.90 10.47
N ASN A 208 -20.77 -13.14 11.50
CA ASN A 208 -22.20 -12.83 11.44
C ASN A 208 -22.56 -11.42 11.95
N GLY A 209 -21.59 -10.50 11.92
CA GLY A 209 -21.71 -9.12 12.34
C GLY A 209 -20.40 -8.62 12.95
N GLU A 210 -20.47 -7.58 13.77
CA GLU A 210 -19.29 -7.02 14.44
C GLU A 210 -18.66 -8.05 15.39
N VAL A 211 -17.35 -8.21 15.30
CA VAL A 211 -16.52 -9.13 16.10
C VAL A 211 -15.31 -8.32 16.59
N THR A 212 -14.83 -8.60 17.80
CA THR A 212 -13.59 -8.02 18.33
C THR A 212 -12.47 -9.05 18.29
N LEU A 213 -11.32 -8.67 17.73
CA LEU A 213 -10.14 -9.53 17.57
C LEU A 213 -8.97 -8.95 18.36
N LYS A 214 -8.29 -9.77 19.17
CA LYS A 214 -7.18 -9.37 20.03
C LYS A 214 -5.98 -10.31 19.89
N GLY A 215 -4.79 -9.76 20.02
CA GLY A 215 -3.55 -10.55 19.98
C GLY A 215 -3.35 -11.26 18.64
N ASN A 216 -3.19 -12.59 18.65
CA ASN A 216 -2.97 -13.41 17.45
C ASN A 216 -4.17 -14.32 17.21
N VAL A 217 -4.90 -14.09 16.13
CA VAL A 217 -6.08 -14.89 15.76
C VAL A 217 -5.86 -15.60 14.45
N ARG A 218 -6.07 -16.91 14.42
CA ARG A 218 -5.94 -17.74 13.21
C ARG A 218 -7.14 -18.66 13.08
N LEU A 219 -7.93 -18.48 12.02
CA LEU A 219 -9.11 -19.30 11.72
C LEU A 219 -8.91 -19.94 10.34
N VAL A 220 -8.80 -21.24 10.30
CA VAL A 220 -8.57 -22.03 9.08
C VAL A 220 -9.63 -23.11 8.93
N SER A 221 -10.50 -22.95 7.95
CA SER A 221 -11.52 -23.93 7.61
C SER A 221 -11.01 -24.82 6.47
N LYS A 222 -10.78 -26.08 6.76
CA LYS A 222 -10.39 -27.11 5.78
C LYS A 222 -11.57 -27.93 5.28
N LYS A 223 -12.49 -28.30 6.18
CA LYS A 223 -13.62 -29.19 5.89
C LYS A 223 -14.96 -28.61 6.30
N LYS A 224 -15.07 -27.97 7.45
CA LYS A 224 -16.31 -27.41 8.00
C LYS A 224 -16.24 -25.90 8.05
N SER A 225 -17.35 -25.21 7.74
CA SER A 225 -17.42 -23.75 7.85
C SER A 225 -17.29 -23.29 9.31
N ILE A 226 -16.45 -22.28 9.53
CA ILE A 226 -16.31 -21.57 10.79
C ILE A 226 -17.22 -20.34 10.75
N ARG A 227 -18.18 -20.26 11.68
CA ARG A 227 -19.10 -19.12 11.79
C ARG A 227 -18.90 -18.46 13.14
N ILE A 228 -18.52 -17.19 13.11
CA ILE A 228 -18.31 -16.41 14.32
C ILE A 228 -19.55 -15.55 14.56
N PRO A 229 -20.23 -15.72 15.70
CA PRO A 229 -21.41 -14.93 16.05
C PRO A 229 -21.08 -13.44 16.20
N LYS A 230 -22.10 -12.59 15.97
CA LYS A 230 -22.02 -11.17 16.29
C LYS A 230 -21.72 -10.98 17.79
N GLY A 231 -20.82 -10.03 18.11
CA GLY A 231 -20.44 -9.71 19.48
C GLY A 231 -19.38 -10.63 20.07
N SER A 232 -18.89 -11.64 19.31
CA SER A 232 -17.79 -12.49 19.78
C SER A 232 -16.52 -11.71 19.98
N ILE A 233 -15.75 -12.09 21.00
CA ILE A 233 -14.39 -11.62 21.26
C ILE A 233 -13.48 -12.83 21.10
N LEU A 234 -12.53 -12.74 20.17
CA LEU A 234 -11.49 -13.76 19.94
C LEU A 234 -10.15 -13.18 20.37
N GLU A 235 -9.49 -13.83 21.31
CA GLU A 235 -8.21 -13.39 21.84
C GLU A 235 -7.18 -14.53 21.82
N ASN A 236 -6.09 -14.34 21.08
CA ASN A 236 -5.01 -15.35 20.92
C ASN A 236 -5.55 -16.75 20.54
N GLU A 237 -6.50 -16.80 19.63
CA GLU A 237 -7.25 -18.01 19.33
C GLU A 237 -6.83 -18.62 18.00
N VAL A 238 -6.70 -19.96 18.00
CA VAL A 238 -6.42 -20.78 16.82
C VAL A 238 -7.53 -21.81 16.66
N VAL A 239 -8.29 -21.69 15.56
CA VAL A 239 -9.34 -22.66 15.20
C VAL A 239 -9.04 -23.27 13.84
N GLU A 240 -8.92 -24.58 13.80
CA GLU A 240 -8.80 -25.36 12.56
C GLU A 240 -9.93 -26.40 12.49
N SER A 241 -10.67 -26.44 11.36
CA SER A 241 -11.83 -27.35 11.18
C SER A 241 -11.86 -28.05 9.82
#